data_b5e5234efab7212afb21feb9afaa32d1
#
_entry.id   b5e5234efab7212afb21feb9afaa32d1
#
_cell.length_a   1.000
_cell.length_b   1.000
_cell.length_c   1.000
_cell.angle_alpha   90.00
_cell.angle_beta   90.00
_cell.angle_gamma   90.00
#
_symmetry.space_group_name_H-M   'P 1'
#
loop_
_entity.id
_entity.type
_entity.pdbx_description
1 polymer ?
#
loop_
_entity_poly.entity_id
_entity_poly.type
_entity_poly.pdbx_seq_one_letter_code
_entity_poly.pdbx_strand_id
1 'polypeptide(L)'
;MSARALAMLARRGACPGLSAPMPTGDGLLVRLHPIGSIPLVAFAELCRGARRYGNGVIEITSRGSIQVRGLRNETAPQFAADIAALDIAADDGVPVLCDPLAGINADEIFDSAALAAELRRVLADAAL
;
A
#
# COMPACT_ATOMS: atom_id res chain seq x y z
N MET A 1 27.49 11.62 9.83
CA MET A 1 26.11 11.28 9.41
C MET A 1 25.33 10.86 10.63
N SER A 2 24.14 11.44 10.85
CA SER A 2 23.30 11.05 12.00
C SER A 2 22.69 9.66 11.78
N ALA A 3 22.38 8.93 12.88
CA ALA A 3 21.69 7.64 12.84
C ALA A 3 20.38 7.70 12.02
N ARG A 4 19.74 8.87 12.00
CA ARG A 4 18.54 9.16 11.21
C ARG A 4 18.81 9.19 9.69
N ALA A 5 19.97 9.70 9.27
CA ALA A 5 20.39 9.72 7.88
C ALA A 5 20.78 8.31 7.38
N LEU A 6 21.41 7.50 8.25
CA LEU A 6 21.70 6.09 7.97
C LEU A 6 20.42 5.25 7.86
N ALA A 7 19.43 5.48 8.72
CA ALA A 7 18.13 4.81 8.65
C ALA A 7 17.35 5.19 7.38
N MET A 8 17.48 6.43 6.90
CA MET A 8 16.90 6.84 5.60
C MET A 8 17.64 6.21 4.41
N LEU A 9 18.94 5.99 4.50
CA LEU A 9 19.73 5.32 3.45
C LEU A 9 19.47 3.81 3.42
N ALA A 10 19.26 3.19 4.56
CA ALA A 10 18.90 1.77 4.65
C ALA A 10 17.50 1.45 4.08
N ARG A 11 16.62 2.47 3.98
CA ARG A 11 15.29 2.35 3.38
C ARG A 11 15.25 2.62 1.87
N ARG A 12 16.37 2.86 1.21
CA ARG A 12 16.43 2.93 -0.26
C ARG A 12 16.18 1.54 -0.82
N GLY A 13 14.98 1.36 -1.40
CA GLY A 13 14.51 0.09 -1.94
C GLY A 13 13.33 -0.53 -1.19
N ALA A 14 12.98 -0.05 0.01
CA ALA A 14 11.73 -0.42 0.64
C ALA A 14 10.56 0.20 -0.15
N CYS A 15 9.53 -0.58 -0.43
CA CYS A 15 8.29 -0.04 -1.00
C CYS A 15 7.69 0.96 -0.01
N PRO A 16 7.26 2.15 -0.46
CA PRO A 16 6.57 3.08 0.42
C PRO A 16 5.26 2.45 0.90
N GLY A 17 5.05 2.43 2.22
CA GLY A 17 3.83 1.93 2.85
C GLY A 17 3.14 3.03 3.64
N LEU A 18 2.03 2.70 4.30
CA LEU A 18 1.33 3.64 5.20
C LEU A 18 2.23 4.06 6.37
N SER A 19 2.99 3.11 6.92
CA SER A 19 3.91 3.33 8.03
C SER A 19 5.25 3.96 7.60
N ALA A 20 5.59 3.91 6.31
CA ALA A 20 6.88 4.34 5.76
C ALA A 20 6.69 5.15 4.47
N PRO A 21 6.13 6.37 4.54
CA PRO A 21 5.97 7.22 3.37
C PRO A 21 7.32 7.60 2.77
N MET A 22 7.37 7.75 1.45
CA MET A 22 8.58 8.06 0.70
C MET A 22 8.53 9.50 0.18
N PRO A 23 9.62 10.29 0.32
CA PRO A 23 9.71 11.62 -0.28
C PRO A 23 9.69 11.55 -1.81
N THR A 24 8.92 12.43 -2.43
CA THR A 24 8.81 12.63 -3.88
C THR A 24 8.85 14.13 -4.20
N GLY A 25 8.85 14.50 -5.48
CA GLY A 25 8.92 15.91 -5.87
C GLY A 25 7.73 16.77 -5.47
N ASP A 26 6.59 16.13 -5.18
CA ASP A 26 5.32 16.78 -4.82
C ASP A 26 4.90 16.54 -3.35
N GLY A 27 5.80 16.04 -2.53
CA GLY A 27 5.57 15.74 -1.11
C GLY A 27 5.88 14.29 -0.78
N LEU A 28 5.18 13.73 0.20
CA LEU A 28 5.31 12.33 0.55
C LEU A 28 4.31 11.47 -0.24
N LEU A 29 4.77 10.30 -0.62
CA LEU A 29 3.98 9.26 -1.27
C LEU A 29 3.80 8.08 -0.32
N VAL A 30 2.59 7.59 -0.20
CA VAL A 30 2.28 6.29 0.40
C VAL A 30 1.73 5.36 -0.66
N ARG A 31 1.94 4.06 -0.45
CA ARG A 31 1.46 3.02 -1.34
C ARG A 31 0.73 1.96 -0.52
N LEU A 32 -0.46 1.59 -0.98
CA LEU A 32 -1.21 0.45 -0.47
C LEU A 32 -1.14 -0.68 -1.49
N HIS A 33 -0.97 -1.89 -1.01
CA HIS A 33 -1.07 -3.12 -1.81
C HIS A 33 -2.32 -3.88 -1.36
N PRO A 34 -3.51 -3.58 -1.93
CA PRO A 34 -4.74 -4.22 -1.51
C PRO A 34 -4.70 -5.73 -1.74
N ILE A 35 -5.28 -6.47 -0.81
CA ILE A 35 -5.51 -7.92 -0.91
C ILE A 35 -6.97 -8.12 -1.31
N GLY A 36 -7.21 -8.50 -2.55
CA GLY A 36 -8.57 -8.65 -3.07
C GLY A 36 -9.26 -7.31 -3.38
N SER A 37 -10.59 -7.31 -3.35
CA SER A 37 -11.40 -6.15 -3.70
C SER A 37 -11.55 -5.18 -2.53
N ILE A 38 -11.56 -3.88 -2.84
CA ILE A 38 -11.84 -2.83 -1.86
C ILE A 38 -13.32 -2.49 -1.91
N PRO A 39 -14.04 -2.46 -0.77
CA PRO A 39 -15.42 -1.99 -0.74
C PRO A 39 -15.51 -0.55 -1.25
N LEU A 40 -16.55 -0.25 -2.03
CA LEU A 40 -16.71 1.08 -2.64
C LEU A 40 -16.73 2.20 -1.61
N VAL A 41 -17.34 1.97 -0.45
CA VAL A 41 -17.38 2.94 0.65
C VAL A 41 -15.97 3.22 1.18
N ALA A 42 -15.16 2.19 1.39
CA ALA A 42 -13.77 2.33 1.84
C ALA A 42 -12.91 3.06 0.78
N PHE A 43 -13.11 2.77 -0.50
CA PHE A 43 -12.44 3.47 -1.58
C PHE A 43 -12.83 4.95 -1.63
N ALA A 44 -14.12 5.28 -1.41
CA ALA A 44 -14.56 6.67 -1.34
C ALA A 44 -13.92 7.43 -0.16
N GLU A 45 -13.75 6.80 0.99
CA GLU A 45 -13.03 7.39 2.13
C GLU A 45 -11.53 7.57 1.85
N LEU A 46 -10.90 6.62 1.16
CA LEU A 46 -9.53 6.75 0.68
C LEU A 46 -9.39 8.01 -0.23
N CYS A 47 -10.32 8.21 -1.15
CA CYS A 47 -10.35 9.38 -2.02
C CYS A 47 -10.51 10.69 -1.23
N ARG A 48 -11.37 10.70 -0.20
CA ARG A 48 -11.53 11.86 0.70
C ARG A 48 -10.24 12.13 1.48
N GLY A 49 -9.61 11.08 2.00
CA GLY A 49 -8.32 11.18 2.68
C GLY A 49 -7.23 11.76 1.80
N ALA A 50 -7.12 11.30 0.54
CA ALA A 50 -6.17 11.85 -0.42
C ALA A 50 -6.35 13.36 -0.66
N ARG A 51 -7.59 13.83 -0.72
CA ARG A 51 -7.91 15.26 -0.85
C ARG A 51 -7.63 16.05 0.42
N ARG A 52 -7.94 15.46 1.58
CA ARG A 52 -7.81 16.14 2.88
C ARG A 52 -6.36 16.29 3.31
N TYR A 53 -5.54 15.28 3.09
CA TYR A 53 -4.19 15.18 3.65
C TYR A 53 -3.08 15.31 2.61
N GLY A 54 -3.37 15.07 1.33
CA GLY A 54 -2.44 15.13 0.22
C GLY A 54 -2.85 16.16 -0.85
N ASN A 55 -2.42 15.93 -2.08
CA ASN A 55 -2.75 16.78 -3.23
C ASN A 55 -4.02 16.33 -3.98
N GLY A 56 -4.72 15.31 -3.50
CA GLY A 56 -5.93 14.76 -4.11
C GLY A 56 -5.69 13.81 -5.27
N VAL A 57 -4.43 13.54 -5.62
CA VAL A 57 -4.07 12.59 -6.68
C VAL A 57 -3.97 11.18 -6.11
N ILE A 58 -4.68 10.26 -6.75
CA ILE A 58 -4.59 8.81 -6.53
C ILE A 58 -4.14 8.19 -7.84
N GLU A 59 -3.13 7.33 -7.77
CA GLU A 59 -2.64 6.57 -8.91
C GLU A 59 -2.88 5.07 -8.65
N ILE A 60 -3.44 4.39 -9.63
CA ILE A 60 -3.51 2.92 -9.65
C ILE A 60 -2.38 2.44 -10.55
N THR A 61 -1.45 1.68 -9.99
CA THR A 61 -0.29 1.20 -10.74
C THR A 61 -0.63 -0.04 -11.55
N SER A 62 0.20 -0.35 -12.54
CA SER A 62 0.08 -1.58 -13.36
C SER A 62 0.16 -2.87 -12.53
N ARG A 63 0.63 -2.80 -11.28
CA ARG A 63 0.72 -3.92 -10.34
C ARG A 63 -0.43 -3.96 -9.35
N GLY A 64 -1.51 -3.18 -9.58
CA GLY A 64 -2.69 -3.16 -8.71
C GLY A 64 -2.48 -2.47 -7.37
N SER A 65 -1.39 -1.74 -7.17
CA SER A 65 -1.23 -0.92 -5.96
C SER A 65 -1.84 0.46 -6.14
N ILE A 66 -2.24 1.06 -5.01
CA ILE A 66 -2.79 2.41 -4.95
C ILE A 66 -1.74 3.33 -4.35
N GLN A 67 -1.45 4.44 -5.02
CA GLN A 67 -0.55 5.47 -4.51
C GLN A 67 -1.35 6.73 -4.19
N VAL A 68 -1.05 7.34 -3.04
CA VAL A 68 -1.54 8.66 -2.66
C VAL A 68 -0.35 9.59 -2.50
N ARG A 69 -0.44 10.77 -3.10
CA ARG A 69 0.68 11.70 -3.25
C ARG A 69 0.41 13.04 -2.56
N GLY A 70 1.49 13.81 -2.41
CA GLY A 70 1.42 15.16 -1.89
C GLY A 70 1.12 15.25 -0.40
N LEU A 71 1.32 14.16 0.36
CA LEU A 71 1.24 14.18 1.81
C LEU A 71 2.43 14.97 2.39
N ARG A 72 2.27 15.47 3.59
CA ARG A 72 3.31 16.17 4.36
C ARG A 72 3.67 15.37 5.61
N ASN A 73 4.79 15.69 6.23
CA ASN A 73 5.22 15.04 7.46
C ASN A 73 4.15 15.09 8.57
N GLU A 74 3.40 16.19 8.62
CA GLU A 74 2.34 16.40 9.60
C GLU A 74 1.05 15.65 9.25
N THR A 75 0.75 15.50 7.94
CA THR A 75 -0.51 14.90 7.48
C THR A 75 -0.42 13.41 7.19
N ALA A 76 0.76 12.88 6.88
CA ALA A 76 0.94 11.47 6.57
C ALA A 76 0.55 10.52 7.73
N PRO A 77 0.89 10.81 9.01
CA PRO A 77 0.44 9.97 10.12
C PRO A 77 -1.08 9.98 10.31
N GLN A 78 -1.73 11.14 10.08
CA GLN A 78 -3.18 11.27 10.19
C GLN A 78 -3.88 10.50 9.07
N PHE A 79 -3.37 10.62 7.85
CA PHE A 79 -3.83 9.82 6.71
C PHE A 79 -3.70 8.33 7.01
N ALA A 80 -2.54 7.87 7.50
CA ALA A 80 -2.31 6.47 7.83
C ALA A 80 -3.29 5.95 8.89
N ALA A 81 -3.58 6.75 9.93
CA ALA A 81 -4.55 6.39 10.96
C ALA A 81 -5.97 6.28 10.42
N ASP A 82 -6.40 7.24 9.59
CA ASP A 82 -7.73 7.21 8.96
C ASP A 82 -7.89 5.99 8.04
N ILE A 83 -6.84 5.68 7.24
CA ILE A 83 -6.87 4.51 6.33
C ILE A 83 -6.83 3.19 7.11
N ALA A 84 -6.07 3.11 8.19
CA ALA A 84 -6.02 1.92 9.04
C ALA A 84 -7.38 1.62 9.72
N ALA A 85 -8.22 2.65 9.90
CA ALA A 85 -9.57 2.48 10.42
C ALA A 85 -10.57 1.98 9.37
N LEU A 86 -10.20 2.01 8.08
CA LEU A 86 -11.00 1.42 7.00
C LEU A 86 -10.70 -0.08 6.94
N ASP A 87 -11.72 -0.87 6.68
CA ASP A 87 -11.58 -2.32 6.51
C ASP A 87 -11.01 -2.63 5.10
N ILE A 88 -9.79 -2.17 4.86
CA ILE A 88 -9.04 -2.46 3.64
C ILE A 88 -7.91 -3.43 4.00
N ALA A 89 -8.08 -4.69 3.59
CA ALA A 89 -6.99 -5.65 3.70
C ALA A 89 -5.86 -5.25 2.73
N ALA A 90 -4.66 -5.02 3.26
CA ALA A 90 -3.50 -4.63 2.47
C ALA A 90 -2.21 -5.22 3.05
N ASP A 91 -1.25 -5.51 2.17
CA ASP A 91 0.10 -5.87 2.58
C ASP A 91 0.86 -4.62 3.06
N ASP A 92 1.43 -4.68 4.26
CA ASP A 92 2.33 -3.62 4.82
C ASP A 92 3.79 -4.10 4.90
N GLY A 93 4.09 -5.26 4.34
CA GLY A 93 5.42 -5.86 4.25
C GLY A 93 5.88 -6.06 2.81
N VAL A 94 6.46 -7.22 2.55
CA VAL A 94 6.83 -7.62 1.18
C VAL A 94 5.55 -7.92 0.39
N PRO A 95 5.23 -7.14 -0.66
CA PRO A 95 3.99 -7.34 -1.39
C PRO A 95 4.03 -8.63 -2.21
N VAL A 96 3.02 -9.46 -2.06
CA VAL A 96 2.78 -10.63 -2.92
C VAL A 96 1.78 -10.23 -4.00
N LEU A 97 2.28 -10.08 -5.22
CA LEU A 97 1.46 -9.69 -6.37
C LEU A 97 0.92 -10.94 -7.05
N CYS A 98 -0.36 -10.92 -7.36
CA CYS A 98 -1.02 -11.94 -8.18
C CYS A 98 -1.89 -11.26 -9.24
N ASP A 99 -2.44 -12.05 -10.16
CA ASP A 99 -3.38 -11.54 -11.16
C ASP A 99 -4.58 -10.87 -10.45
N PRO A 100 -4.95 -9.64 -10.82
CA PRO A 100 -6.11 -8.95 -10.25
C PRO A 100 -7.44 -9.68 -10.50
N LEU A 101 -7.49 -10.59 -11.47
CA LEU A 101 -8.63 -11.46 -11.75
C LEU A 101 -8.51 -12.85 -11.13
N ALA A 102 -7.53 -13.07 -10.25
CA ALA A 102 -7.35 -14.33 -9.54
C ALA A 102 -8.63 -14.73 -8.79
N GLY A 103 -9.07 -15.96 -8.99
CA GLY A 103 -10.31 -16.51 -8.44
C GLY A 103 -11.61 -16.01 -9.11
N ILE A 104 -11.51 -15.14 -10.13
CA ILE A 104 -12.66 -14.60 -10.88
C ILE A 104 -12.62 -15.07 -12.34
N ASN A 105 -11.43 -15.25 -12.90
CA ASN A 105 -11.26 -15.65 -14.28
C ASN A 105 -11.62 -17.14 -14.47
N ALA A 106 -12.60 -17.42 -15.33
CA ALA A 106 -13.04 -18.79 -15.63
C ALA A 106 -11.95 -19.65 -16.32
N ASP A 107 -10.96 -19.02 -16.96
CA ASP A 107 -9.86 -19.68 -17.66
C ASP A 107 -8.61 -19.87 -16.76
N GLU A 108 -8.73 -19.59 -15.45
CA GLU A 108 -7.63 -19.74 -14.50
C GLU A 108 -7.24 -21.22 -14.37
N ILE A 109 -5.95 -21.52 -14.59
CA ILE A 109 -5.44 -22.91 -14.58
C ILE A 109 -5.28 -23.44 -13.14
N PHE A 110 -5.02 -22.55 -12.18
CA PHE A 110 -4.92 -22.86 -10.76
C PHE A 110 -5.29 -21.61 -9.93
N ASP A 111 -5.72 -21.83 -8.70
CA ASP A 111 -6.08 -20.73 -7.78
C ASP A 111 -4.83 -19.97 -7.30
N SER A 112 -4.46 -18.94 -8.07
CA SER A 112 -3.33 -18.07 -7.73
C SER A 112 -3.60 -17.19 -6.50
N ALA A 113 -4.85 -16.92 -6.15
CA ALA A 113 -5.20 -16.18 -4.94
C ALA A 113 -4.91 -17.00 -3.68
N ALA A 114 -5.22 -18.28 -3.68
CA ALA A 114 -4.91 -19.20 -2.57
C ALA A 114 -3.38 -19.32 -2.37
N LEU A 115 -2.61 -19.46 -3.46
CA LEU A 115 -1.15 -19.49 -3.39
C LEU A 115 -0.58 -18.18 -2.84
N ALA A 116 -1.09 -17.03 -3.29
CA ALA A 116 -0.65 -15.74 -2.80
C ALA A 116 -0.95 -15.56 -1.29
N ALA A 117 -2.10 -16.04 -0.81
CA ALA A 117 -2.43 -16.01 0.62
C ALA A 117 -1.44 -16.85 1.46
N GLU A 118 -1.07 -18.02 0.98
CA GLU A 118 -0.09 -18.86 1.67
C GLU A 118 1.31 -18.24 1.68
N LEU A 119 1.74 -17.63 0.56
CA LEU A 119 3.01 -16.91 0.50
C LEU A 119 3.04 -15.72 1.48
N ARG A 120 1.95 -14.95 1.59
CA ARG A 120 1.86 -13.87 2.58
C ARG A 120 2.03 -14.38 3.99
N ARG A 121 1.38 -15.50 4.32
CA ARG A 121 1.51 -16.13 5.64
C ARG A 121 2.96 -16.51 5.94
N VAL A 122 3.63 -17.19 5.00
CA VAL A 122 5.04 -17.60 5.16
C VAL A 122 5.97 -16.39 5.30
N LEU A 123 5.76 -15.34 4.51
CA LEU A 123 6.58 -14.12 4.57
C LEU A 123 6.37 -13.35 5.88
N ALA A 124 5.14 -13.32 6.41
CA ALA A 124 4.87 -12.71 7.70
C ALA A 124 5.58 -13.44 8.86
N ASP A 125 5.63 -14.76 8.80
CA ASP A 125 6.30 -15.59 9.80
C ASP A 125 7.85 -15.54 9.69
N ALA A 126 8.37 -15.21 8.50
CA ALA A 126 9.82 -15.18 8.25
C ALA A 126 10.53 -13.94 8.84
N ALA A 127 9.79 -12.96 9.38
CA ALA A 127 10.32 -11.72 9.99
C ALA A 127 11.34 -10.98 9.09
N LEU A 128 11.08 -10.90 7.78
CA LEU A 128 11.92 -10.23 6.80
C LEU A 128 11.71 -8.71 6.79
#